data_c005ca2e6288492a19a1f407d12d36aa
#
_entry.id   c005ca2e6288492a19a1f407d12d36aa
#
_cell.length_a   1.000
_cell.length_b   1.000
_cell.length_c   1.000
_cell.angle_alpha   90.00
_cell.angle_beta   90.00
_cell.angle_gamma   90.00
#
_symmetry.space_group_name_H-M   'P 1'
#
loop_
_entity.id
_entity.type
_entity.pdbx_description
1 polymer ?
#
loop_
_entity_poly.entity_id
_entity_poly.type
_entity_poly.pdbx_seq_one_letter_code
_entity_poly.pdbx_strand_id
1 'polypeptide(L)'
;MNKAIRHILLILAAAISVQWSTAQTTNYFLHTVTKGQGLYSISRMYGVTEADIISLNPGSETVIKVGQQLRIPQAKAEVPDTSKPQTTYGNERFHTIKTGETLYRLTVIYRLTAKEICSANPGLSAENFKVGQVIVIPEKKEPKQQDQQPQPTEPNPLAGRKENTENDVDTTQEPAEATANCKTEHTVKRRENIYRISRMYGISELELVNANPELRERKLRRGEVLCIPYTQAEQAERKRLQTHPTPQEEPTPVATPTDEELFAESKQAGEQIEQIRAAIILPFMLGDSITSEQMKMVEFYEGTLLALDSLKRQGVSVDLHIYDSGSKDESIKPILTRPEMRRMNLIIGPVHDKHISEVAAFADTTGISVVIPFAREIDEVFTNPHIYQVNTPQSYFYSEVYDHFFMQFPHPNVIFFESPEEPDDDLIGTFKHELSYRGAPYTILPADTATNKDSIMAHMHTGRQNILMMTSEKSGSLNNMVPIFQLLVRDTASTKYDIHLFGYPQYQIYTNNHLASFYEIDTYFYSSFYTNNLLPEAKAFHRKYRRTYSKEIVNRYPKYAILGFDIAYYFLKAMHLYGTDMPNRLNEMEYTPLQTGFKFERVNNWGGFINRKVFFVHFAKDYQLQTIDFDR
;
A
#
# COMPACT_ATOMS: atom_id res chain seq x y z
N MET A 1 -57.65 13.47 40.68
CA MET A 1 -56.89 13.39 39.43
C MET A 1 -56.33 11.97 39.34
N ASN A 2 -56.91 11.14 38.46
CA ASN A 2 -56.82 9.69 38.48
C ASN A 2 -55.39 9.16 38.18
N LYS A 3 -54.94 8.11 38.93
CA LYS A 3 -53.68 7.38 38.72
C LYS A 3 -53.45 6.98 37.24
N ALA A 4 -54.54 6.73 36.50
CA ALA A 4 -54.49 6.41 35.07
C ALA A 4 -53.96 7.53 34.18
N ILE A 5 -54.29 8.79 34.49
CA ILE A 5 -53.81 9.98 33.73
C ILE A 5 -52.32 10.21 33.97
N ARG A 6 -51.81 9.86 35.16
CA ARG A 6 -50.39 9.97 35.51
C ARG A 6 -49.50 8.90 34.79
N HIS A 7 -50.06 7.72 34.53
CA HIS A 7 -49.38 6.66 33.78
C HIS A 7 -49.39 6.95 32.27
N ILE A 8 -50.47 7.53 31.75
CA ILE A 8 -50.54 7.94 30.33
C ILE A 8 -49.57 9.11 30.04
N LEU A 9 -49.43 10.07 30.98
CA LEU A 9 -48.46 11.16 30.86
C LEU A 9 -46.99 10.68 30.98
N LEU A 10 -46.70 9.61 31.77
CA LEU A 10 -45.39 8.97 31.85
C LEU A 10 -45.06 8.18 30.62
N ILE A 11 -46.01 7.53 29.99
CA ILE A 11 -45.82 6.77 28.73
C ILE A 11 -45.66 7.76 27.54
N LEU A 12 -46.37 8.89 27.53
CA LEU A 12 -46.17 9.95 26.52
C LEU A 12 -44.84 10.66 26.70
N ALA A 13 -44.34 10.83 27.92
CA ALA A 13 -43.03 11.43 28.17
C ALA A 13 -41.86 10.48 27.78
N ALA A 14 -42.08 9.15 27.90
CA ALA A 14 -41.12 8.14 27.43
C ALA A 14 -41.11 7.95 25.90
N ALA A 15 -42.19 8.32 25.21
CA ALA A 15 -42.28 8.27 23.74
C ALA A 15 -41.74 9.51 23.02
N ILE A 16 -41.43 10.59 23.75
CA ILE A 16 -40.88 11.85 23.17
C ILE A 16 -39.36 11.96 23.30
N SER A 17 -38.72 11.02 24.02
CA SER A 17 -37.25 10.83 23.90
C SER A 17 -36.89 9.98 22.67
N VAL A 18 -37.52 10.23 21.52
CA VAL A 18 -36.87 9.93 20.23
C VAL A 18 -35.69 10.89 20.15
N GLN A 19 -34.54 10.41 20.57
CA GLN A 19 -33.27 11.02 20.27
C GLN A 19 -33.27 11.27 18.76
N TRP A 20 -33.27 12.53 18.40
CA TRP A 20 -32.77 12.92 17.11
C TRP A 20 -31.28 12.54 17.11
N SER A 21 -30.99 11.29 16.80
CA SER A 21 -29.70 10.94 16.23
C SER A 21 -29.62 11.80 14.98
N THR A 22 -28.90 12.90 15.09
CA THR A 22 -28.33 13.55 13.92
C THR A 22 -27.55 12.42 13.27
N ALA A 23 -28.09 11.84 12.22
CA ALA A 23 -27.33 11.01 11.31
C ALA A 23 -26.25 11.94 10.76
N GLN A 24 -25.10 11.95 11.43
CA GLN A 24 -23.87 12.42 10.82
C GLN A 24 -23.75 11.54 9.58
N THR A 25 -23.91 12.14 8.41
CA THR A 25 -23.51 11.52 7.15
C THR A 25 -22.01 11.29 7.26
N THR A 26 -21.63 10.17 7.84
CA THR A 26 -20.25 9.74 7.89
C THR A 26 -19.89 9.45 6.45
N ASN A 27 -19.14 10.37 5.83
CA ASN A 27 -18.59 10.15 4.51
C ASN A 27 -17.61 8.98 4.65
N TYR A 28 -17.95 7.84 4.08
CA TYR A 28 -17.09 6.67 4.00
C TYR A 28 -16.95 6.24 2.53
N PHE A 29 -15.89 5.54 2.22
CA PHE A 29 -15.74 4.81 0.97
C PHE A 29 -15.60 3.31 1.27
N LEU A 30 -15.71 2.48 0.24
CA LEU A 30 -15.60 1.04 0.37
C LEU A 30 -14.20 0.60 -0.03
N HIS A 31 -13.57 -0.20 0.85
CA HIS A 31 -12.33 -0.90 0.56
C HIS A 31 -12.61 -2.41 0.49
N THR A 32 -12.16 -3.06 -0.58
CA THR A 32 -12.22 -4.53 -0.67
C THR A 32 -10.91 -5.11 -0.16
N VAL A 33 -11.01 -5.90 0.91
CA VAL A 33 -9.85 -6.55 1.53
C VAL A 33 -9.17 -7.47 0.52
N THR A 34 -7.88 -7.26 0.29
CA THR A 34 -7.06 -8.11 -0.56
C THR A 34 -6.20 -9.07 0.29
N LYS A 35 -5.64 -10.06 -0.38
CA LYS A 35 -4.82 -11.09 0.26
C LYS A 35 -3.65 -10.46 1.04
N GLY A 36 -3.51 -10.84 2.30
CA GLY A 36 -2.46 -10.36 3.20
C GLY A 36 -2.72 -9.03 3.88
N GLN A 37 -3.90 -8.41 3.71
CA GLN A 37 -4.27 -7.21 4.45
C GLN A 37 -4.93 -7.56 5.78
N GLY A 38 -4.53 -6.84 6.83
CA GLY A 38 -5.19 -6.81 8.15
C GLY A 38 -5.75 -5.42 8.45
N LEU A 39 -6.53 -5.27 9.51
CA LEU A 39 -7.08 -3.96 9.92
C LEU A 39 -5.98 -2.93 10.13
N TYR A 40 -4.86 -3.33 10.72
CA TYR A 40 -3.70 -2.47 10.91
C TYR A 40 -3.18 -1.90 9.57
N SER A 41 -2.93 -2.77 8.59
CA SER A 41 -2.43 -2.31 7.28
C SER A 41 -3.42 -1.41 6.55
N ILE A 42 -4.73 -1.70 6.67
CA ILE A 42 -5.79 -0.89 6.07
C ILE A 42 -5.91 0.47 6.78
N SER A 43 -5.83 0.50 8.10
CA SER A 43 -5.88 1.74 8.88
C SER A 43 -4.72 2.67 8.51
N ARG A 44 -3.51 2.12 8.40
CA ARG A 44 -2.32 2.88 7.98
C ARG A 44 -2.40 3.36 6.54
N MET A 45 -2.91 2.53 5.64
CA MET A 45 -3.12 2.87 4.23
C MET A 45 -3.98 4.12 4.03
N TYR A 46 -4.97 4.32 4.89
CA TYR A 46 -5.95 5.41 4.76
C TYR A 46 -5.83 6.49 5.85
N GLY A 47 -4.83 6.40 6.73
CA GLY A 47 -4.60 7.38 7.79
C GLY A 47 -5.73 7.46 8.83
N VAL A 48 -6.43 6.35 9.07
CA VAL A 48 -7.51 6.22 10.05
C VAL A 48 -7.10 5.25 11.15
N THR A 49 -7.82 5.23 12.29
CA THR A 49 -7.54 4.23 13.33
C THR A 49 -8.29 2.92 13.05
N GLU A 50 -7.79 1.80 13.57
CA GLU A 50 -8.50 0.52 13.51
C GLU A 50 -9.86 0.62 14.19
N ALA A 51 -9.95 1.37 15.31
CA ALA A 51 -11.20 1.63 16.00
C ALA A 51 -12.25 2.34 15.12
N ASP A 52 -11.80 3.29 14.28
CA ASP A 52 -12.69 3.98 13.33
C ASP A 52 -13.23 3.01 12.27
N ILE A 53 -12.39 2.10 11.77
CA ILE A 53 -12.81 1.07 10.82
C ILE A 53 -13.80 0.12 11.49
N ILE A 54 -13.48 -0.39 12.68
CA ILE A 54 -14.33 -1.32 13.44
C ILE A 54 -15.69 -0.67 13.73
N SER A 55 -15.72 0.61 14.10
CA SER A 55 -16.97 1.33 14.39
C SER A 55 -17.97 1.35 13.23
N LEU A 56 -17.46 1.37 11.99
CA LEU A 56 -18.26 1.33 10.77
C LEU A 56 -18.51 -0.09 10.25
N ASN A 57 -17.81 -1.07 10.80
CA ASN A 57 -17.84 -2.49 10.38
C ASN A 57 -17.89 -3.41 11.61
N PRO A 58 -18.99 -3.43 12.38
CA PRO A 58 -19.11 -4.32 13.53
C PRO A 58 -18.86 -5.78 13.15
N GLY A 59 -18.05 -6.50 13.93
CA GLY A 59 -17.63 -7.88 13.66
C GLY A 59 -16.28 -8.00 12.93
N SER A 60 -15.66 -6.88 12.54
CA SER A 60 -14.33 -6.87 11.92
C SER A 60 -13.18 -6.91 12.93
N GLU A 61 -13.47 -6.78 14.22
CA GLU A 61 -12.49 -6.78 15.32
C GLU A 61 -11.75 -8.10 15.49
N THR A 62 -12.36 -9.20 15.08
CA THR A 62 -11.78 -10.55 15.22
C THR A 62 -11.11 -11.05 13.95
N VAL A 63 -11.80 -10.94 12.83
CA VAL A 63 -11.29 -11.43 11.53
C VAL A 63 -11.90 -10.64 10.39
N ILE A 64 -11.06 -10.20 9.45
CA ILE A 64 -11.49 -9.70 8.14
C ILE A 64 -11.14 -10.73 7.05
N LYS A 65 -11.99 -10.85 6.02
CA LYS A 65 -11.85 -11.86 4.97
C LYS A 65 -11.45 -11.22 3.63
N VAL A 66 -10.63 -11.92 2.87
CA VAL A 66 -10.33 -11.53 1.48
C VAL A 66 -11.63 -11.41 0.68
N GLY A 67 -11.79 -10.32 -0.06
CA GLY A 67 -13.02 -9.98 -0.76
C GLY A 67 -14.09 -9.28 0.09
N GLN A 68 -13.91 -9.19 1.42
CA GLN A 68 -14.81 -8.44 2.28
C GLN A 68 -14.73 -6.94 1.96
N GLN A 69 -15.89 -6.30 1.87
CA GLN A 69 -15.95 -4.84 1.74
C GLN A 69 -16.04 -4.20 3.11
N LEU A 70 -15.07 -3.35 3.42
CA LEU A 70 -15.03 -2.54 4.64
C LEU A 70 -15.39 -1.10 4.31
N ARG A 71 -16.19 -0.48 5.17
CA ARG A 71 -16.47 0.96 5.15
C ARG A 71 -15.31 1.66 5.86
N ILE A 72 -14.60 2.49 5.13
CA ILE A 72 -13.48 3.26 5.66
C ILE A 72 -13.92 4.72 5.79
N PRO A 73 -13.83 5.34 6.96
CA PRO A 73 -14.20 6.74 7.11
C PRO A 73 -13.28 7.63 6.28
N GLN A 74 -13.83 8.63 5.61
CA GLN A 74 -13.01 9.70 5.04
C GLN A 74 -12.49 10.55 6.19
N ALA A 75 -11.17 10.66 6.33
CA ALA A 75 -10.55 11.46 7.36
C ALA A 75 -11.10 12.89 7.30
N LYS A 76 -11.69 13.37 8.39
CA LYS A 76 -11.97 14.80 8.55
C LYS A 76 -10.63 15.50 8.77
N ALA A 77 -10.41 16.61 8.07
CA ALA A 77 -9.34 17.53 8.41
C ALA A 77 -9.58 18.06 9.84
N GLU A 78 -8.99 17.41 10.84
CA GLU A 78 -8.95 17.90 12.21
C GLU A 78 -7.67 18.73 12.40
N VAL A 79 -7.80 19.79 13.19
CA VAL A 79 -6.73 20.70 13.60
C VAL A 79 -5.59 19.88 14.22
N PRO A 80 -4.33 20.09 13.84
CA PRO A 80 -3.22 19.22 14.26
C PRO A 80 -2.96 19.30 15.76
N ASP A 81 -2.97 18.14 16.42
CA ASP A 81 -2.33 17.98 17.73
C ASP A 81 -0.81 17.87 17.51
N THR A 82 -0.08 18.89 17.94
CA THR A 82 1.36 19.07 17.70
C THR A 82 2.27 18.15 18.50
N SER A 83 1.77 17.09 19.15
CA SER A 83 2.54 16.26 20.08
C SER A 83 2.99 14.90 19.54
N LYS A 84 2.64 14.52 18.29
CA LYS A 84 3.12 13.30 17.60
C LYS A 84 3.58 13.65 16.19
N PRO A 85 4.64 12.99 15.66
CA PRO A 85 4.99 13.14 14.24
C PRO A 85 3.85 12.56 13.40
N GLN A 86 2.98 13.44 12.90
CA GLN A 86 1.93 13.08 11.97
C GLN A 86 2.54 13.03 10.57
N THR A 87 2.42 11.88 9.94
CA THR A 87 2.49 11.77 8.48
C THR A 87 1.28 12.55 7.94
N THR A 88 1.50 13.77 7.52
CA THR A 88 0.46 14.64 7.00
C THR A 88 0.07 14.11 5.62
N TYR A 89 -1.01 13.36 5.55
CA TYR A 89 -1.74 13.24 4.29
C TYR A 89 -2.33 14.62 4.01
N GLY A 90 -1.82 15.30 3.01
CA GLY A 90 -2.47 16.47 2.44
C GLY A 90 -3.92 16.10 2.08
N ASN A 91 -4.77 17.05 1.83
CA ASN A 91 -6.20 16.93 1.50
C ASN A 91 -6.52 15.95 0.35
N GLU A 92 -5.92 14.79 0.31
CA GLU A 92 -6.11 13.76 -0.71
C GLU A 92 -7.48 13.11 -0.54
N ARG A 93 -8.20 12.98 -1.63
CA ARG A 93 -9.49 12.30 -1.67
C ARG A 93 -9.32 10.90 -2.21
N PHE A 94 -9.91 9.93 -1.55
CA PHE A 94 -10.01 8.57 -2.09
C PHE A 94 -11.27 8.41 -2.92
N HIS A 95 -11.16 7.70 -4.04
CA HIS A 95 -12.27 7.37 -4.91
C HIS A 95 -12.30 5.86 -5.14
N THR A 96 -13.48 5.24 -4.93
CA THR A 96 -13.70 3.83 -5.30
C THR A 96 -14.29 3.78 -6.69
N ILE A 97 -13.63 3.10 -7.61
CA ILE A 97 -14.07 2.95 -9.00
C ILE A 97 -15.42 2.22 -9.05
N LYS A 98 -16.38 2.81 -9.73
CA LYS A 98 -17.75 2.29 -9.88
C LYS A 98 -17.97 1.67 -11.26
N THR A 99 -19.02 0.87 -11.38
CA THR A 99 -19.42 0.26 -12.65
C THR A 99 -19.63 1.33 -13.72
N GLY A 100 -18.96 1.18 -14.87
CA GLY A 100 -19.04 2.09 -16.00
C GLY A 100 -18.23 3.38 -15.86
N GLU A 101 -17.38 3.50 -14.84
CA GLU A 101 -16.40 4.57 -14.77
C GLU A 101 -15.15 4.19 -15.56
N THR A 102 -14.60 5.15 -16.28
CA THR A 102 -13.36 5.08 -17.05
C THR A 102 -12.36 6.10 -16.49
N LEU A 103 -11.09 5.93 -16.76
CA LEU A 103 -10.07 6.91 -16.38
C LEU A 103 -10.41 8.29 -16.99
N TYR A 104 -10.85 8.32 -18.24
CA TYR A 104 -11.33 9.56 -18.89
C TYR A 104 -12.45 10.23 -18.09
N ARG A 105 -13.45 9.45 -17.64
CA ARG A 105 -14.55 10.00 -16.85
C ARG A 105 -14.06 10.60 -15.53
N LEU A 106 -13.08 9.98 -14.88
CA LEU A 106 -12.49 10.52 -13.66
C LEU A 106 -11.72 11.81 -13.91
N THR A 107 -11.00 11.93 -15.05
CA THR A 107 -10.34 13.21 -15.39
C THR A 107 -11.34 14.36 -15.52
N VAL A 108 -12.52 14.10 -16.08
CA VAL A 108 -13.60 15.09 -16.23
C VAL A 108 -14.22 15.43 -14.86
N ILE A 109 -14.54 14.41 -14.03
CA ILE A 109 -15.16 14.59 -12.70
C ILE A 109 -14.26 15.44 -11.79
N TYR A 110 -12.97 15.13 -11.75
CA TYR A 110 -12.03 15.76 -10.82
C TYR A 110 -11.25 16.93 -11.44
N ARG A 111 -11.44 17.17 -12.75
CA ARG A 111 -10.74 18.21 -13.53
C ARG A 111 -9.21 18.05 -13.45
N LEU A 112 -8.75 16.81 -13.52
CA LEU A 112 -7.35 16.40 -13.50
C LEU A 112 -7.01 15.76 -14.85
N THR A 113 -5.75 15.77 -15.20
CA THR A 113 -5.24 14.98 -16.34
C THR A 113 -5.08 13.51 -15.93
N ALA A 114 -5.11 12.59 -16.90
CA ALA A 114 -4.79 11.18 -16.65
C ALA A 114 -3.39 11.02 -16.02
N LYS A 115 -2.42 11.82 -16.47
CA LYS A 115 -1.06 11.84 -15.93
C LYS A 115 -1.01 12.23 -14.44
N GLU A 116 -1.82 13.21 -14.00
CA GLU A 116 -1.88 13.59 -12.58
C GLU A 116 -2.47 12.46 -11.73
N ILE A 117 -3.55 11.80 -12.20
CA ILE A 117 -4.14 10.66 -11.50
C ILE A 117 -3.15 9.48 -11.46
N CYS A 118 -2.51 9.13 -12.57
CA CYS A 118 -1.53 8.05 -12.63
C CYS A 118 -0.29 8.35 -11.79
N SER A 119 0.18 9.62 -11.75
CA SER A 119 1.31 10.01 -10.91
C SER A 119 1.03 9.88 -9.42
N ALA A 120 -0.21 10.15 -9.00
CA ALA A 120 -0.64 9.90 -7.62
C ALA A 120 -0.90 8.41 -7.32
N ASN A 121 -1.00 7.59 -8.36
CA ASN A 121 -1.27 6.15 -8.28
C ASN A 121 -0.30 5.37 -9.19
N PRO A 122 1.00 5.34 -8.90
CA PRO A 122 1.99 4.74 -9.80
C PRO A 122 1.84 3.22 -9.98
N GLY A 123 1.03 2.57 -9.15
CA GLY A 123 0.65 1.16 -9.31
C GLY A 123 -0.58 0.93 -10.17
N LEU A 124 -1.24 1.99 -10.68
CA LEU A 124 -2.46 1.87 -11.47
C LEU A 124 -2.11 1.58 -12.94
N SER A 125 -2.83 0.65 -13.54
CA SER A 125 -2.70 0.27 -14.96
C SER A 125 -4.07 -0.06 -15.56
N ALA A 126 -4.15 -0.20 -16.90
CA ALA A 126 -5.38 -0.61 -17.55
C ALA A 126 -5.89 -1.98 -17.06
N GLU A 127 -4.97 -2.92 -16.79
CA GLU A 127 -5.34 -4.26 -16.35
C GLU A 127 -5.96 -4.27 -14.95
N ASN A 128 -5.54 -3.35 -14.07
CA ASN A 128 -6.01 -3.30 -12.69
C ASN A 128 -7.00 -2.16 -12.40
N PHE A 129 -7.37 -1.34 -13.38
CA PHE A 129 -8.42 -0.32 -13.26
C PHE A 129 -9.80 -1.00 -13.25
N LYS A 130 -10.23 -1.51 -12.09
CA LYS A 130 -11.43 -2.34 -11.93
C LYS A 130 -12.40 -1.78 -10.91
N VAL A 131 -13.69 -2.10 -11.09
CA VAL A 131 -14.77 -1.76 -10.14
C VAL A 131 -14.42 -2.25 -8.72
N GLY A 132 -14.60 -1.37 -7.76
CA GLY A 132 -14.30 -1.61 -6.34
C GLY A 132 -12.88 -1.27 -5.93
N GLN A 133 -12.00 -0.92 -6.86
CA GLN A 133 -10.66 -0.48 -6.54
C GLN A 133 -10.66 0.96 -6.05
N VAL A 134 -9.81 1.24 -5.06
CA VAL A 134 -9.63 2.58 -4.51
C VAL A 134 -8.41 3.22 -5.13
N ILE A 135 -8.53 4.49 -5.49
CA ILE A 135 -7.45 5.33 -6.00
C ILE A 135 -7.38 6.64 -5.24
N VAL A 136 -6.19 7.23 -5.19
CA VAL A 136 -5.97 8.59 -4.68
C VAL A 136 -6.28 9.60 -5.77
N ILE A 137 -7.04 10.61 -5.42
CA ILE A 137 -7.32 11.78 -6.26
C ILE A 137 -6.54 12.95 -5.70
N PRO A 138 -5.45 13.39 -6.33
CA PRO A 138 -4.62 14.49 -5.83
C PRO A 138 -5.39 15.81 -5.86
N GLU A 139 -5.08 16.72 -4.91
CA GLU A 139 -5.58 18.08 -4.99
C GLU A 139 -4.94 18.82 -6.17
N LYS A 140 -5.78 19.58 -6.86
CA LYS A 140 -5.30 20.46 -7.93
C LYS A 140 -4.44 21.56 -7.31
N LYS A 141 -3.14 21.53 -7.52
CA LYS A 141 -2.26 22.65 -7.18
C LYS A 141 -2.60 23.80 -8.11
N GLU A 142 -3.21 24.86 -7.59
CA GLU A 142 -3.29 26.11 -8.34
C GLU A 142 -1.87 26.57 -8.67
N PRO A 143 -1.58 26.97 -9.91
CA PRO A 143 -0.27 27.49 -10.24
C PRO A 143 0.00 28.72 -9.37
N LYS A 144 0.99 28.65 -8.48
CA LYS A 144 1.51 29.84 -7.80
C LYS A 144 1.92 30.79 -8.91
N GLN A 145 1.25 31.95 -8.98
CA GLN A 145 1.71 33.07 -9.80
C GLN A 145 3.17 33.31 -9.44
N GLN A 146 4.04 33.08 -10.38
CA GLN A 146 5.43 33.52 -10.25
C GLN A 146 5.38 35.04 -10.13
N ASP A 147 5.82 35.54 -8.98
CA ASP A 147 6.16 36.95 -8.79
C ASP A 147 7.15 37.33 -9.90
N GLN A 148 6.63 37.98 -10.92
CA GLN A 148 7.47 38.71 -11.84
C GLN A 148 8.03 39.91 -11.08
N GLN A 149 9.29 39.84 -10.71
CA GLN A 149 10.07 41.00 -10.29
C GLN A 149 9.96 42.09 -11.35
N PRO A 150 9.62 43.34 -10.98
CA PRO A 150 9.60 44.43 -11.93
C PRO A 150 11.05 44.75 -12.33
N GLN A 151 11.33 44.61 -13.61
CA GLN A 151 12.53 45.25 -14.18
C GLN A 151 12.38 46.78 -14.16
N PRO A 152 13.43 47.55 -13.84
CA PRO A 152 13.39 49.01 -13.85
C PRO A 152 13.32 49.53 -15.28
N THR A 153 12.24 50.21 -15.61
CA THR A 153 12.13 51.04 -16.82
C THR A 153 12.68 52.43 -16.56
N GLU A 154 13.66 52.81 -17.34
CA GLU A 154 14.12 54.19 -17.45
C GLU A 154 13.01 55.12 -17.99
N PRO A 155 13.06 56.43 -17.65
CA PRO A 155 12.01 57.37 -17.98
C PRO A 155 12.22 58.01 -19.35
N ASN A 156 11.20 58.05 -20.16
CA ASN A 156 11.16 58.94 -21.32
C ASN A 156 10.09 60.02 -21.14
N PRO A 157 10.43 61.32 -21.29
CA PRO A 157 9.54 62.43 -21.05
C PRO A 157 8.88 62.89 -22.35
N LEU A 158 7.62 63.29 -22.26
CA LEU A 158 7.03 64.49 -22.88
C LEU A 158 5.52 64.38 -23.01
N ALA A 159 4.89 65.15 -22.19
CA ALA A 159 3.93 66.19 -22.52
C ALA A 159 2.68 65.86 -23.32
N GLY A 160 1.58 65.91 -22.66
CA GLY A 160 0.72 67.08 -22.85
C GLY A 160 -0.61 66.81 -23.56
N ARG A 161 -1.62 67.01 -22.88
CA ARG A 161 -2.77 67.87 -23.20
C ARG A 161 -4.14 67.21 -23.02
N LYS A 162 -4.93 67.92 -22.22
CA LYS A 162 -6.34 67.78 -21.93
C LYS A 162 -7.20 67.91 -23.20
N GLU A 163 -8.37 67.29 -23.22
CA GLU A 163 -9.60 68.04 -23.27
C GLU A 163 -10.84 67.12 -23.20
N ASN A 164 -11.79 67.63 -22.39
CA ASN A 164 -13.16 67.16 -22.28
C ASN A 164 -13.90 67.24 -23.60
N THR A 165 -14.95 66.43 -23.74
CA THR A 165 -16.30 66.99 -24.01
C THR A 165 -17.37 65.93 -23.80
N GLU A 166 -18.37 66.34 -23.07
CA GLU A 166 -19.72 65.82 -23.00
C GLU A 166 -20.40 65.86 -24.37
N ASN A 167 -21.33 64.94 -24.58
CA ASN A 167 -22.73 65.18 -25.05
C ASN A 167 -23.36 63.82 -25.31
N ASP A 168 -24.33 63.45 -24.56
CA ASP A 168 -25.79 63.68 -24.65
C ASP A 168 -26.48 63.19 -25.97
N VAL A 169 -27.68 62.59 -25.70
CA VAL A 169 -28.87 62.44 -26.59
C VAL A 169 -28.85 61.24 -27.51
N ASP A 170 -29.75 60.36 -27.56
CA ASP A 170 -31.21 60.32 -27.42
C ASP A 170 -31.74 58.92 -27.81
N THR A 171 -32.66 58.47 -27.04
CA THR A 171 -33.93 57.84 -27.32
C THR A 171 -34.11 56.99 -28.62
N THR A 172 -34.72 55.89 -28.36
CA THR A 172 -35.85 55.25 -29.03
C THR A 172 -35.62 53.84 -29.61
N GLN A 173 -36.53 53.02 -29.09
CA GLN A 173 -37.26 51.93 -29.76
C GLN A 173 -36.50 50.59 -29.92
N GLU A 174 -37.05 49.47 -29.73
CA GLU A 174 -38.39 48.94 -29.42
C GLU A 174 -38.23 47.45 -29.03
N PRO A 175 -39.24 46.79 -28.44
CA PRO A 175 -39.10 45.46 -27.85
C PRO A 175 -39.45 44.39 -28.86
N ALA A 176 -38.49 43.58 -29.21
CA ALA A 176 -38.76 42.25 -29.78
C ALA A 176 -37.47 41.45 -29.81
N GLU A 177 -37.31 40.53 -28.84
CA GLU A 177 -36.55 39.28 -28.93
C GLU A 177 -36.33 38.67 -27.54
N ALA A 178 -37.42 38.50 -26.78
CA ALA A 178 -37.38 37.89 -25.44
C ALA A 178 -37.42 36.34 -25.44
N THR A 179 -37.50 35.71 -26.60
CA THR A 179 -37.72 34.24 -26.67
C THR A 179 -36.49 33.41 -27.09
N ALA A 180 -35.36 34.03 -27.43
CA ALA A 180 -34.21 33.33 -27.97
C ALA A 180 -33.17 32.80 -26.95
N ASN A 181 -33.32 33.12 -25.66
CA ASN A 181 -32.27 32.85 -24.64
C ASN A 181 -32.69 31.93 -23.47
N CYS A 182 -33.81 31.21 -23.59
CA CYS A 182 -34.23 30.23 -22.59
C CYS A 182 -33.49 28.88 -22.78
N LYS A 183 -32.78 28.43 -21.78
CA LYS A 183 -32.18 27.10 -21.73
C LYS A 183 -33.24 26.02 -21.48
N THR A 184 -34.15 26.30 -20.55
CA THR A 184 -35.25 25.43 -20.16
C THR A 184 -36.35 26.22 -19.47
N GLU A 185 -37.54 25.64 -19.37
CA GLU A 185 -38.67 26.23 -18.65
C GLU A 185 -38.83 25.55 -17.28
N HIS A 186 -39.19 26.32 -16.25
CA HIS A 186 -39.50 25.87 -14.91
C HIS A 186 -40.90 26.27 -14.47
N THR A 187 -41.74 25.29 -14.14
CA THR A 187 -43.07 25.54 -13.57
C THR A 187 -42.99 25.69 -12.06
N VAL A 188 -43.34 26.84 -11.55
CA VAL A 188 -43.22 27.17 -10.12
C VAL A 188 -44.11 26.29 -9.24
N LYS A 189 -43.49 25.58 -8.29
CA LYS A 189 -44.18 24.70 -7.35
C LYS A 189 -44.51 25.41 -6.03
N ARG A 190 -45.29 24.75 -5.19
CA ARG A 190 -45.67 25.29 -3.85
C ARG A 190 -44.42 25.48 -2.98
N ARG A 191 -44.26 26.68 -2.37
CA ARG A 191 -43.14 27.08 -1.51
C ARG A 191 -41.82 27.36 -2.23
N GLU A 192 -41.81 27.45 -3.54
CA GLU A 192 -40.65 27.94 -4.29
C GLU A 192 -40.67 29.50 -4.29
N ASN A 193 -39.47 30.07 -4.30
CA ASN A 193 -39.22 31.49 -4.46
C ASN A 193 -38.04 31.70 -5.43
N ILE A 194 -37.83 32.94 -5.86
CA ILE A 194 -36.79 33.31 -6.80
C ILE A 194 -35.44 32.78 -6.36
N TYR A 195 -35.07 32.91 -5.09
CA TYR A 195 -33.81 32.40 -4.53
C TYR A 195 -33.65 30.88 -4.66
N ARG A 196 -34.69 30.10 -4.38
CA ARG A 196 -34.63 28.63 -4.51
C ARG A 196 -34.52 28.16 -5.94
N ILE A 197 -35.24 28.84 -6.84
CA ILE A 197 -35.22 28.48 -8.27
C ILE A 197 -33.87 28.88 -8.86
N SER A 198 -33.33 30.05 -8.57
CA SER A 198 -32.00 30.44 -9.07
C SER A 198 -30.91 29.50 -8.59
N ARG A 199 -30.94 29.07 -7.32
CA ARG A 199 -30.00 28.07 -6.77
C ARG A 199 -30.14 26.72 -7.42
N MET A 200 -31.34 26.27 -7.73
CA MET A 200 -31.60 24.96 -8.37
C MET A 200 -30.95 24.87 -9.76
N TYR A 201 -30.89 25.98 -10.48
CA TYR A 201 -30.33 26.03 -11.83
C TYR A 201 -28.93 26.66 -11.91
N GLY A 202 -28.34 27.01 -10.76
CA GLY A 202 -26.97 27.56 -10.69
C GLY A 202 -26.81 28.93 -11.33
N ILE A 203 -27.89 29.74 -11.34
CA ILE A 203 -27.95 31.13 -11.84
C ILE A 203 -28.16 32.10 -10.68
N SER A 204 -27.85 33.36 -10.87
CA SER A 204 -28.18 34.41 -9.91
C SER A 204 -29.67 34.79 -9.96
N GLU A 205 -30.19 35.36 -8.86
CA GLU A 205 -31.57 35.87 -8.81
C GLU A 205 -31.79 36.96 -9.86
N LEU A 206 -30.76 37.79 -10.10
CA LEU A 206 -30.79 38.85 -11.10
C LEU A 206 -30.89 38.29 -12.53
N GLU A 207 -30.16 37.22 -12.84
CA GLU A 207 -30.23 36.53 -14.15
C GLU A 207 -31.63 35.92 -14.37
N LEU A 208 -32.21 35.31 -13.32
CA LEU A 208 -33.56 34.76 -13.40
C LEU A 208 -34.62 35.86 -13.63
N VAL A 209 -34.51 37.00 -12.91
CA VAL A 209 -35.42 38.14 -13.08
C VAL A 209 -35.24 38.85 -14.43
N ASN A 210 -34.02 38.92 -14.94
CA ASN A 210 -33.75 39.50 -16.26
C ASN A 210 -34.31 38.64 -17.38
N ALA A 211 -34.31 37.32 -17.22
CA ALA A 211 -34.92 36.39 -18.17
C ALA A 211 -36.46 36.35 -18.10
N ASN A 212 -37.04 36.86 -17.01
CA ASN A 212 -38.48 36.93 -16.74
C ASN A 212 -38.87 38.36 -16.26
N PRO A 213 -38.91 39.35 -17.14
CA PRO A 213 -39.08 40.78 -16.78
C PRO A 213 -40.29 41.08 -15.92
N GLU A 214 -41.34 40.30 -16.06
CA GLU A 214 -42.59 40.40 -15.29
C GLU A 214 -42.38 40.19 -13.77
N LEU A 215 -41.30 39.52 -13.35
CA LEU A 215 -40.97 39.34 -11.93
C LEU A 215 -40.43 40.63 -11.26
N ARG A 216 -40.14 41.68 -12.04
CA ARG A 216 -39.76 42.99 -11.50
C ARG A 216 -40.95 43.74 -10.94
N GLU A 217 -42.14 43.51 -11.51
CA GLU A 217 -43.36 44.27 -11.18
C GLU A 217 -44.31 43.49 -10.30
N ARG A 218 -44.19 42.17 -10.22
CA ARG A 218 -45.10 41.30 -9.47
C ARG A 218 -44.40 40.14 -8.78
N LYS A 219 -45.05 39.64 -7.74
CA LYS A 219 -44.55 38.44 -7.01
C LYS A 219 -44.78 37.15 -7.80
N LEU A 220 -43.87 36.23 -7.63
CA LEU A 220 -43.90 34.86 -8.20
C LEU A 220 -45.22 34.15 -7.82
N ARG A 221 -45.88 33.48 -8.78
CA ARG A 221 -47.14 32.74 -8.59
C ARG A 221 -46.94 31.26 -8.82
N ARG A 222 -47.63 30.44 -8.03
CA ARG A 222 -47.65 28.99 -8.21
C ARG A 222 -48.28 28.62 -9.57
N GLY A 223 -47.64 27.70 -10.31
CA GLY A 223 -48.05 27.24 -11.63
C GLY A 223 -47.56 28.15 -12.76
N GLU A 224 -46.87 29.22 -12.47
CA GLU A 224 -46.23 30.09 -13.43
C GLU A 224 -45.05 29.40 -14.09
N VAL A 225 -44.85 29.58 -15.39
CA VAL A 225 -43.72 29.02 -16.15
C VAL A 225 -42.67 30.12 -16.30
N LEU A 226 -41.48 29.86 -15.84
CA LEU A 226 -40.33 30.77 -15.90
C LEU A 226 -39.33 30.31 -16.94
N CYS A 227 -38.77 31.22 -17.70
CA CYS A 227 -37.62 31.02 -18.53
C CYS A 227 -36.36 30.94 -17.68
N ILE A 228 -35.62 29.85 -17.76
CA ILE A 228 -34.31 29.69 -17.12
C ILE A 228 -33.23 30.02 -18.15
N PRO A 229 -32.43 31.09 -17.98
CA PRO A 229 -31.41 31.49 -18.93
C PRO A 229 -30.19 30.57 -18.87
N TYR A 230 -29.37 30.62 -19.90
CA TYR A 230 -28.02 30.00 -19.87
C TYR A 230 -27.15 30.80 -18.88
N THR A 231 -26.26 30.07 -18.17
CA THR A 231 -25.26 30.72 -17.32
C THR A 231 -24.28 31.56 -18.13
N GLN A 232 -23.60 32.54 -17.50
CA GLN A 232 -22.61 33.37 -18.21
C GLN A 232 -21.53 32.57 -18.91
N ALA A 233 -21.10 31.44 -18.32
CA ALA A 233 -20.14 30.50 -18.93
C ALA A 233 -20.69 29.87 -20.20
N GLU A 234 -21.94 29.40 -20.17
CA GLU A 234 -22.61 28.79 -21.34
C GLU A 234 -22.91 29.82 -22.44
N GLN A 235 -23.19 31.07 -22.08
CA GLN A 235 -23.37 32.16 -23.04
C GLN A 235 -22.06 32.56 -23.72
N ALA A 236 -20.94 32.58 -22.97
CA ALA A 236 -19.60 32.82 -23.53
C ALA A 236 -19.19 31.73 -24.52
N GLU A 237 -19.51 30.48 -24.21
CA GLU A 237 -19.28 29.33 -25.08
C GLU A 237 -20.09 29.41 -26.39
N ARG A 238 -21.37 29.73 -26.29
CA ARG A 238 -22.23 29.95 -27.47
C ARG A 238 -21.75 31.12 -28.34
N LYS A 239 -21.27 32.20 -27.75
CA LYS A 239 -20.69 33.34 -28.50
C LYS A 239 -19.40 32.94 -29.23
N ARG A 240 -18.54 32.11 -28.63
CA ARG A 240 -17.35 31.57 -29.28
C ARG A 240 -17.69 30.71 -30.49
N LEU A 241 -18.75 29.92 -30.40
CA LEU A 241 -19.22 29.04 -31.49
C LEU A 241 -19.89 29.81 -32.67
N GLN A 242 -20.34 31.06 -32.45
CA GLN A 242 -21.02 31.88 -33.48
C GLN A 242 -20.08 32.78 -34.27
N THR A 243 -18.80 32.91 -33.91
CA THR A 243 -17.89 33.91 -34.51
C THR A 243 -16.93 33.34 -35.58
N HIS A 244 -17.03 32.06 -35.96
CA HIS A 244 -16.24 31.50 -37.08
C HIS A 244 -17.10 30.64 -38.01
N PRO A 245 -17.52 31.15 -39.18
CA PRO A 245 -18.05 30.30 -40.24
C PRO A 245 -16.89 29.77 -41.09
N THR A 246 -16.51 28.53 -40.89
CA THR A 246 -15.68 27.78 -41.83
C THR A 246 -16.50 26.56 -42.36
N PRO A 247 -16.33 26.12 -43.63
CA PRO A 247 -17.20 25.15 -44.29
C PRO A 247 -17.20 23.82 -43.53
N GLN A 248 -18.40 23.25 -43.40
CA GLN A 248 -18.67 21.98 -42.76
C GLN A 248 -18.00 20.82 -43.50
N GLU A 249 -16.96 20.26 -42.86
CA GLU A 249 -16.77 18.83 -42.80
C GLU A 249 -17.56 18.35 -41.58
N GLU A 250 -18.40 17.33 -41.73
CA GLU A 250 -19.09 16.70 -40.59
C GLU A 250 -18.05 16.31 -39.55
N PRO A 251 -18.18 16.71 -38.25
CA PRO A 251 -17.26 16.27 -37.22
C PRO A 251 -17.44 14.77 -37.09
N THR A 252 -16.46 14.02 -37.53
CA THR A 252 -16.22 12.66 -37.01
C THR A 252 -16.32 12.73 -35.51
N PRO A 253 -17.10 11.86 -34.86
CA PRO A 253 -17.13 11.84 -33.38
C PRO A 253 -15.69 11.65 -32.89
N VAL A 254 -15.17 12.66 -32.18
CA VAL A 254 -13.87 12.53 -31.52
C VAL A 254 -14.03 11.36 -30.58
N ALA A 255 -13.43 10.24 -30.94
CA ALA A 255 -13.45 9.06 -30.11
C ALA A 255 -12.89 9.45 -28.73
N THR A 256 -13.67 9.21 -27.68
CA THR A 256 -13.17 9.36 -26.32
C THR A 256 -12.00 8.41 -26.17
N PRO A 257 -10.82 8.89 -25.70
CA PRO A 257 -9.67 8.02 -25.55
C PRO A 257 -10.00 6.84 -24.63
N THR A 258 -9.53 5.67 -24.99
CA THR A 258 -9.70 4.47 -24.17
C THR A 258 -8.81 4.54 -22.93
N ASP A 259 -9.12 3.74 -21.91
CA ASP A 259 -8.29 3.66 -20.71
C ASP A 259 -6.86 3.20 -21.08
N GLU A 260 -6.71 2.26 -22.01
CA GLU A 260 -5.42 1.79 -22.52
C GLU A 260 -4.58 2.91 -23.12
N GLU A 261 -5.18 3.78 -23.94
CA GLU A 261 -4.51 4.93 -24.54
C GLU A 261 -4.07 5.93 -23.47
N LEU A 262 -4.94 6.26 -22.52
CA LEU A 262 -4.63 7.20 -21.44
C LEU A 262 -3.54 6.67 -20.51
N PHE A 263 -3.56 5.38 -20.19
CA PHE A 263 -2.50 4.76 -19.40
C PHE A 263 -1.18 4.71 -20.18
N ALA A 264 -1.21 4.42 -21.47
CA ALA A 264 -0.01 4.42 -22.31
C ALA A 264 0.63 5.82 -22.42
N GLU A 265 -0.18 6.87 -22.61
CA GLU A 265 0.30 8.26 -22.61
C GLU A 265 0.85 8.72 -21.25
N SER A 266 0.31 8.15 -20.16
CA SER A 266 0.74 8.48 -18.80
C SER A 266 2.01 7.74 -18.39
N LYS A 267 2.37 6.61 -19.03
CA LYS A 267 3.59 5.87 -18.78
C LYS A 267 4.81 6.68 -19.27
N GLN A 268 5.73 6.94 -18.35
CA GLN A 268 7.05 7.42 -18.73
C GLN A 268 7.85 6.23 -19.29
N ALA A 269 8.46 6.41 -20.45
CA ALA A 269 9.41 5.42 -20.96
C ALA A 269 10.56 5.25 -19.95
N GLY A 270 10.88 4.01 -19.61
CA GLY A 270 11.98 3.72 -18.70
C GLY A 270 13.33 4.19 -19.31
N GLU A 271 14.06 5.00 -18.57
CA GLU A 271 15.39 5.43 -18.97
C GLU A 271 16.44 4.44 -18.46
N GLN A 272 17.38 4.07 -19.32
CA GLN A 272 18.51 3.24 -18.94
C GLN A 272 19.49 4.04 -18.07
N ILE A 273 20.05 3.41 -17.05
CA ILE A 273 21.02 4.01 -16.13
C ILE A 273 22.42 3.47 -16.48
N GLU A 274 23.24 4.29 -17.10
CA GLU A 274 24.62 3.90 -17.47
C GLU A 274 25.52 3.67 -16.25
N GLN A 275 25.40 4.53 -15.24
CA GLN A 275 26.11 4.42 -13.98
C GLN A 275 25.13 4.59 -12.81
N ILE A 276 24.96 3.53 -12.03
CA ILE A 276 24.09 3.54 -10.86
C ILE A 276 24.79 4.26 -9.72
N ARG A 277 24.18 5.33 -9.20
CA ARG A 277 24.63 5.99 -7.97
C ARG A 277 23.82 5.45 -6.81
N ALA A 278 24.49 4.79 -5.87
CA ALA A 278 23.87 4.17 -4.71
C ALA A 278 24.46 4.74 -3.41
N ALA A 279 23.60 4.94 -2.41
CA ALA A 279 24.02 5.30 -1.07
C ALA A 279 23.71 4.17 -0.10
N ILE A 280 24.60 3.92 0.85
CA ILE A 280 24.37 3.10 2.03
C ILE A 280 24.32 4.01 3.24
N ILE A 281 23.24 3.96 4.02
CA ILE A 281 23.07 4.74 5.24
C ILE A 281 22.83 3.75 6.39
N LEU A 282 23.86 3.49 7.20
CA LEU A 282 23.82 2.51 8.29
C LEU A 282 24.46 3.06 9.55
N PRO A 283 24.05 2.61 10.75
CA PRO A 283 24.62 3.02 12.02
C PRO A 283 25.96 2.31 12.28
N PHE A 284 27.03 2.78 11.67
CA PHE A 284 28.36 2.26 11.92
C PHE A 284 28.90 2.73 13.27
N MET A 285 28.43 3.90 13.73
CA MET A 285 28.76 4.47 15.06
C MET A 285 30.27 4.38 15.36
N LEU A 286 31.08 4.97 14.50
CA LEU A 286 32.54 4.93 14.59
C LEU A 286 33.02 5.50 15.94
N GLY A 287 33.50 4.65 16.82
CA GLY A 287 33.96 4.98 18.18
C GLY A 287 34.93 3.94 18.72
N ASP A 288 35.37 4.10 19.98
CA ASP A 288 36.46 3.32 20.59
C ASP A 288 36.10 1.86 20.91
N SER A 289 34.80 1.49 20.92
CA SER A 289 34.36 0.13 21.23
C SER A 289 33.35 -0.36 20.19
N ILE A 290 33.63 -1.54 19.60
CA ILE A 290 32.75 -2.15 18.60
C ILE A 290 31.67 -2.99 19.28
N THR A 291 30.41 -2.61 19.12
CA THR A 291 29.25 -3.36 19.62
C THR A 291 28.83 -4.48 18.67
N SER A 292 28.01 -5.42 19.17
CA SER A 292 27.44 -6.48 18.32
C SER A 292 26.58 -5.93 17.19
N GLU A 293 25.88 -4.82 17.38
CA GLU A 293 25.07 -4.16 16.36
C GLU A 293 25.94 -3.55 15.26
N GLN A 294 27.00 -2.86 15.64
CA GLN A 294 27.98 -2.32 14.68
C GLN A 294 28.59 -3.44 13.83
N MET A 295 28.97 -4.58 14.46
CA MET A 295 29.51 -5.72 13.71
C MET A 295 28.51 -6.25 12.66
N LYS A 296 27.20 -6.26 12.95
CA LYS A 296 26.17 -6.66 11.98
C LYS A 296 26.16 -5.70 10.78
N MET A 297 26.27 -4.41 11.02
CA MET A 297 26.26 -3.40 9.95
C MET A 297 27.54 -3.48 9.10
N VAL A 298 28.69 -3.71 9.74
CA VAL A 298 29.94 -3.96 9.01
C VAL A 298 29.85 -5.23 8.16
N GLU A 299 29.35 -6.34 8.69
CA GLU A 299 29.16 -7.57 7.91
C GLU A 299 28.22 -7.35 6.73
N PHE A 300 27.11 -6.62 6.91
CA PHE A 300 26.18 -6.28 5.83
C PHE A 300 26.88 -5.47 4.74
N TYR A 301 27.66 -4.47 5.11
CA TYR A 301 28.45 -3.66 4.17
C TYR A 301 29.50 -4.50 3.43
N GLU A 302 30.23 -5.37 4.12
CA GLU A 302 31.20 -6.29 3.49
C GLU A 302 30.53 -7.21 2.45
N GLY A 303 29.34 -7.69 2.75
CA GLY A 303 28.52 -8.44 1.80
C GLY A 303 28.14 -7.64 0.59
N THR A 304 27.72 -6.39 0.78
CA THR A 304 27.43 -5.45 -0.31
C THR A 304 28.65 -5.22 -1.21
N LEU A 305 29.84 -5.06 -0.66
CA LEU A 305 31.06 -4.92 -1.46
C LEU A 305 31.35 -6.17 -2.32
N LEU A 306 31.06 -7.36 -1.80
CA LEU A 306 31.18 -8.61 -2.60
C LEU A 306 30.14 -8.68 -3.72
N ALA A 307 28.93 -8.13 -3.53
CA ALA A 307 27.95 -8.00 -4.59
C ALA A 307 28.43 -7.05 -5.69
N LEU A 308 28.97 -5.88 -5.31
CA LEU A 308 29.55 -4.93 -6.26
C LEU A 308 30.68 -5.54 -7.08
N ASP A 309 31.58 -6.29 -6.44
CA ASP A 309 32.65 -6.99 -7.15
C ASP A 309 32.10 -8.04 -8.14
N SER A 310 30.98 -8.69 -7.80
CA SER A 310 30.30 -9.62 -8.70
C SER A 310 29.64 -8.91 -9.88
N LEU A 311 28.94 -7.80 -9.63
CA LEU A 311 28.28 -6.98 -10.64
C LEU A 311 29.26 -6.30 -11.57
N LYS A 312 30.39 -5.78 -11.05
CA LYS A 312 31.46 -5.20 -11.85
C LYS A 312 32.00 -6.19 -12.91
N ARG A 313 32.13 -7.48 -12.55
CA ARG A 313 32.54 -8.51 -13.51
C ARG A 313 31.51 -8.78 -14.60
N GLN A 314 30.25 -8.39 -14.38
CA GLN A 314 29.15 -8.46 -15.34
C GLN A 314 28.97 -7.16 -16.13
N GLY A 315 29.88 -6.17 -15.96
CA GLY A 315 29.84 -4.90 -16.68
C GLY A 315 28.95 -3.83 -16.03
N VAL A 316 28.40 -4.07 -14.82
CA VAL A 316 27.57 -3.08 -14.13
C VAL A 316 28.46 -2.03 -13.48
N SER A 317 28.23 -0.76 -13.81
CA SER A 317 28.93 0.39 -13.23
C SER A 317 28.15 0.96 -12.05
N VAL A 318 28.77 0.98 -10.86
CA VAL A 318 28.16 1.51 -9.63
C VAL A 318 29.10 2.51 -8.97
N ASP A 319 28.55 3.68 -8.65
CA ASP A 319 29.17 4.70 -7.81
C ASP A 319 28.53 4.62 -6.42
N LEU A 320 29.29 4.06 -5.44
CA LEU A 320 28.79 3.78 -4.11
C LEU A 320 29.23 4.83 -3.10
N HIS A 321 28.28 5.47 -2.44
CA HIS A 321 28.48 6.40 -1.35
C HIS A 321 28.08 5.76 -0.01
N ILE A 322 28.87 5.99 1.04
CA ILE A 322 28.65 5.35 2.34
C ILE A 322 28.56 6.43 3.40
N TYR A 323 27.52 6.36 4.21
CA TYR A 323 27.24 7.31 5.27
C TYR A 323 26.96 6.58 6.58
N ASP A 324 27.54 7.10 7.67
CA ASP A 324 27.21 6.69 9.04
C ASP A 324 25.98 7.46 9.48
N SER A 325 24.90 6.73 9.81
CA SER A 325 23.66 7.34 10.30
C SER A 325 23.75 7.75 11.77
N GLY A 326 24.82 7.38 12.46
CA GLY A 326 24.96 7.62 13.89
C GLY A 326 23.97 6.84 14.75
N SER A 327 23.68 7.34 15.94
CA SER A 327 22.73 6.73 16.87
C SER A 327 21.28 7.00 16.46
N LYS A 328 20.35 6.21 17.03
CA LYS A 328 18.89 6.35 16.77
C LYS A 328 18.31 7.72 17.13
N ASP A 329 18.97 8.45 18.04
CA ASP A 329 18.51 9.76 18.53
C ASP A 329 19.00 10.93 17.67
N GLU A 330 20.00 10.70 16.82
CA GLU A 330 20.49 11.67 15.85
C GLU A 330 19.55 11.83 14.67
N SER A 331 19.80 12.83 13.82
CA SER A 331 19.05 13.06 12.58
C SER A 331 19.95 12.85 11.38
N ILE A 332 19.47 12.17 10.36
CA ILE A 332 20.20 11.99 9.09
C ILE A 332 19.95 13.11 8.08
N LYS A 333 19.17 14.14 8.43
CA LYS A 333 18.94 15.30 7.55
C LYS A 333 20.24 15.94 7.05
N PRO A 334 21.32 16.08 7.87
CA PRO A 334 22.61 16.58 7.37
C PRO A 334 23.22 15.73 6.25
N ILE A 335 22.94 14.41 6.23
CA ILE A 335 23.33 13.51 5.13
C ILE A 335 22.46 13.79 3.91
N LEU A 336 21.13 13.81 4.10
CA LEU A 336 20.15 13.98 3.02
C LEU A 336 20.24 15.34 2.31
N THR A 337 20.74 16.38 3.01
CA THR A 337 20.93 17.72 2.42
C THR A 337 22.18 17.87 1.55
N ARG A 338 23.06 16.87 1.52
CA ARG A 338 24.26 16.90 0.68
C ARG A 338 23.87 16.92 -0.81
N PRO A 339 24.58 17.72 -1.65
CA PRO A 339 24.21 17.87 -3.06
C PRO A 339 24.18 16.54 -3.85
N GLU A 340 25.10 15.62 -3.52
CA GLU A 340 25.20 14.31 -4.17
C GLU A 340 23.98 13.42 -3.89
N MET A 341 23.32 13.56 -2.72
CA MET A 341 22.18 12.74 -2.35
C MET A 341 21.00 12.86 -3.33
N ARG A 342 20.78 14.06 -3.88
CA ARG A 342 19.73 14.27 -4.90
C ARG A 342 20.01 13.59 -6.25
N ARG A 343 21.22 13.09 -6.45
CA ARG A 343 21.65 12.40 -7.67
C ARG A 343 21.70 10.89 -7.53
N MET A 344 21.34 10.36 -6.35
CA MET A 344 21.27 8.91 -6.11
C MET A 344 20.12 8.30 -6.90
N ASN A 345 20.31 7.07 -7.32
CA ASN A 345 19.26 6.24 -7.89
C ASN A 345 18.67 5.32 -6.82
N LEU A 346 19.51 4.92 -5.85
CA LEU A 346 19.16 3.96 -4.81
C LEU A 346 19.75 4.36 -3.46
N ILE A 347 18.97 4.21 -2.38
CA ILE A 347 19.45 4.28 -1.02
C ILE A 347 19.17 2.92 -0.35
N ILE A 348 20.17 2.31 0.28
CA ILE A 348 20.03 1.09 1.09
C ILE A 348 20.20 1.46 2.56
N GLY A 349 19.21 1.18 3.38
CA GLY A 349 19.05 1.70 4.72
C GLY A 349 18.01 2.83 4.76
N PRO A 350 17.85 3.49 5.88
CA PRO A 350 18.49 3.29 7.19
C PRO A 350 17.92 2.13 8.01
N VAL A 351 18.28 2.10 9.32
CA VAL A 351 17.86 1.03 10.25
C VAL A 351 16.81 1.51 11.25
N HIS A 352 16.92 2.72 11.74
CA HIS A 352 16.09 3.25 12.85
C HIS A 352 14.84 3.98 12.31
N ASP A 353 13.71 3.84 12.99
CA ASP A 353 12.41 4.37 12.58
C ASP A 353 12.43 5.88 12.30
N LYS A 354 13.06 6.69 13.18
CA LYS A 354 13.24 8.12 12.95
C LYS A 354 13.95 8.43 11.63
N HIS A 355 14.99 7.67 11.33
CA HIS A 355 15.77 7.82 10.10
C HIS A 355 14.97 7.36 8.88
N ILE A 356 14.12 6.32 9.05
CA ILE A 356 13.22 5.84 7.99
C ILE A 356 12.24 6.93 7.61
N SER A 357 11.59 7.59 8.57
CA SER A 357 10.67 8.70 8.29
C SER A 357 11.37 9.88 7.60
N GLU A 358 12.62 10.20 7.99
CA GLU A 358 13.39 11.29 7.35
C GLU A 358 13.78 10.94 5.89
N VAL A 359 14.22 9.70 5.63
CA VAL A 359 14.59 9.28 4.25
C VAL A 359 13.35 9.10 3.38
N ALA A 360 12.23 8.66 3.95
CA ALA A 360 10.97 8.52 3.22
C ALA A 360 10.47 9.89 2.73
N ALA A 361 10.48 10.90 3.61
CA ALA A 361 10.14 12.28 3.21
C ALA A 361 11.09 12.83 2.13
N PHE A 362 12.36 12.46 2.17
CA PHE A 362 13.32 12.81 1.12
C PHE A 362 13.01 12.09 -0.20
N ALA A 363 12.71 10.78 -0.15
CA ALA A 363 12.37 9.96 -1.31
C ALA A 363 11.10 10.46 -2.01
N ASP A 364 10.09 10.87 -1.24
CA ASP A 364 8.83 11.43 -1.75
C ASP A 364 9.05 12.68 -2.62
N THR A 365 10.03 13.50 -2.25
CA THR A 365 10.36 14.73 -3.00
C THR A 365 11.33 14.53 -4.16
N THR A 366 12.10 13.45 -4.17
CA THR A 366 13.18 13.22 -5.13
C THR A 366 12.92 12.07 -6.10
N GLY A 367 11.98 11.17 -5.77
CA GLY A 367 11.71 9.97 -6.56
C GLY A 367 12.77 8.86 -6.43
N ILE A 368 13.69 8.98 -5.46
CA ILE A 368 14.79 8.03 -5.26
C ILE A 368 14.25 6.76 -4.59
N SER A 369 14.60 5.58 -5.11
CA SER A 369 14.24 4.29 -4.50
C SER A 369 15.00 4.06 -3.20
N VAL A 370 14.28 3.69 -2.14
CA VAL A 370 14.83 3.42 -0.80
C VAL A 370 14.52 1.99 -0.37
N VAL A 371 15.54 1.21 -0.15
CA VAL A 371 15.45 -0.18 0.33
C VAL A 371 15.70 -0.21 1.83
N ILE A 372 14.72 -0.64 2.61
CA ILE A 372 14.80 -0.78 4.06
C ILE A 372 15.04 -2.24 4.42
N PRO A 373 16.27 -2.62 4.85
CA PRO A 373 16.65 -4.03 5.01
C PRO A 373 16.11 -4.68 6.29
N PHE A 374 15.95 -3.92 7.37
CA PHE A 374 15.88 -4.50 8.73
C PHE A 374 14.57 -4.25 9.46
N ALA A 375 13.96 -3.08 9.30
CA ALA A 375 12.75 -2.72 10.01
C ALA A 375 11.57 -3.58 9.57
N ARG A 376 10.79 -4.08 10.55
CA ARG A 376 9.61 -4.92 10.31
C ARG A 376 8.34 -4.10 10.12
N GLU A 377 8.20 -3.02 10.88
CA GLU A 377 7.02 -2.16 10.86
C GLU A 377 7.41 -0.82 10.26
N ILE A 378 6.94 -0.53 9.08
CA ILE A 378 7.24 0.70 8.33
C ILE A 378 5.91 1.27 7.83
N ASP A 379 5.43 2.32 8.51
CA ASP A 379 4.18 2.98 8.12
C ASP A 379 4.30 3.67 6.76
N GLU A 380 5.47 4.22 6.45
CA GLU A 380 5.76 4.95 5.23
C GLU A 380 5.61 4.08 3.95
N VAL A 381 5.71 2.76 4.07
CA VAL A 381 5.50 1.87 2.90
C VAL A 381 4.08 1.95 2.36
N PHE A 382 3.07 2.29 3.20
CA PHE A 382 1.68 2.37 2.75
C PHE A 382 1.38 3.63 1.94
N THR A 383 2.28 4.60 1.92
CA THR A 383 2.03 5.95 1.45
C THR A 383 3.08 6.48 0.50
N ASN A 384 4.27 5.91 0.50
CA ASN A 384 5.38 6.35 -0.32
C ASN A 384 5.76 5.27 -1.35
N PRO A 385 5.57 5.52 -2.67
CA PRO A 385 5.80 4.54 -3.73
C PRO A 385 7.28 4.15 -3.91
N HIS A 386 8.19 4.86 -3.28
CA HIS A 386 9.64 4.68 -3.44
C HIS A 386 10.27 3.79 -2.36
N ILE A 387 9.49 3.33 -1.38
CA ILE A 387 9.97 2.49 -0.26
C ILE A 387 9.86 1.00 -0.61
N TYR A 388 10.94 0.26 -0.37
CA TYR A 388 11.01 -1.20 -0.51
C TYR A 388 11.36 -1.83 0.83
N GLN A 389 10.38 -2.46 1.46
CA GLN A 389 10.55 -3.14 2.75
C GLN A 389 10.97 -4.58 2.51
N VAL A 390 12.19 -4.95 2.93
CA VAL A 390 12.74 -6.31 2.78
C VAL A 390 12.27 -7.23 3.90
N ASN A 391 12.34 -6.77 5.15
CA ASN A 391 11.97 -7.54 6.33
C ASN A 391 10.49 -7.32 6.67
N THR A 392 9.62 -8.00 5.96
CA THR A 392 8.17 -7.88 6.12
C THR A 392 7.69 -8.66 7.36
N PRO A 393 6.74 -8.15 8.16
CA PRO A 393 6.09 -8.91 9.22
C PRO A 393 5.49 -10.21 8.68
N GLN A 394 5.60 -11.30 9.44
CA GLN A 394 5.15 -12.62 8.99
C GLN A 394 3.67 -12.66 8.63
N SER A 395 2.83 -11.92 9.37
CA SER A 395 1.39 -11.82 9.11
C SER A 395 1.03 -11.39 7.69
N TYR A 396 1.90 -10.64 7.01
CA TYR A 396 1.64 -10.19 5.64
C TYR A 396 1.76 -11.30 4.58
N PHE A 397 2.42 -12.41 4.91
CA PHE A 397 2.57 -13.53 3.97
C PHE A 397 1.98 -14.85 4.45
N TYR A 398 1.20 -14.88 5.53
CA TYR A 398 0.52 -16.09 5.99
C TYR A 398 -0.37 -16.73 4.92
N SER A 399 -1.00 -15.91 4.10
CA SER A 399 -1.79 -16.41 2.97
C SER A 399 -0.96 -17.21 1.95
N GLU A 400 0.28 -16.78 1.69
CA GLU A 400 1.22 -17.52 0.84
C GLU A 400 1.63 -18.83 1.51
N VAL A 401 1.89 -18.79 2.84
CA VAL A 401 2.20 -20.00 3.61
C VAL A 401 1.08 -21.02 3.49
N TYR A 402 -0.20 -20.60 3.59
CA TYR A 402 -1.34 -21.51 3.46
C TYR A 402 -1.47 -22.07 2.06
N ASP A 403 -1.35 -21.25 1.02
CA ASP A 403 -1.43 -21.73 -0.36
C ASP A 403 -0.31 -22.71 -0.65
N HIS A 404 0.92 -22.39 -0.27
CA HIS A 404 2.08 -23.30 -0.44
C HIS A 404 1.91 -24.58 0.37
N PHE A 405 1.34 -24.49 1.58
CA PHE A 405 1.04 -25.66 2.39
C PHE A 405 0.09 -26.62 1.67
N PHE A 406 -0.99 -26.12 1.09
CA PHE A 406 -1.95 -26.96 0.37
C PHE A 406 -1.41 -27.42 -1.01
N MET A 407 -0.48 -26.70 -1.62
CA MET A 407 0.25 -27.21 -2.79
C MET A 407 1.16 -28.37 -2.42
N GLN A 408 1.86 -28.27 -1.29
CA GLN A 408 2.76 -29.33 -0.79
C GLN A 408 1.99 -30.53 -0.23
N PHE A 409 0.88 -30.25 0.47
CA PHE A 409 0.06 -31.25 1.14
C PHE A 409 -1.39 -31.15 0.65
N PRO A 410 -1.73 -31.74 -0.52
CA PRO A 410 -3.08 -31.61 -1.10
C PRO A 410 -4.21 -32.23 -0.27
N HIS A 411 -3.88 -33.24 0.54
CA HIS A 411 -4.85 -33.96 1.37
C HIS A 411 -4.38 -34.03 2.83
N PRO A 412 -4.19 -32.88 3.51
CA PRO A 412 -3.61 -32.86 4.84
C PRO A 412 -4.60 -33.38 5.88
N ASN A 413 -4.07 -33.97 6.94
CA ASN A 413 -4.70 -34.19 8.23
C ASN A 413 -3.77 -33.55 9.27
N VAL A 414 -4.15 -32.43 9.86
CA VAL A 414 -3.26 -31.66 10.73
C VAL A 414 -3.50 -32.03 12.20
N ILE A 415 -2.44 -32.35 12.92
CA ILE A 415 -2.47 -32.60 14.36
C ILE A 415 -1.67 -31.49 15.03
N PHE A 416 -2.38 -30.57 15.68
CA PHE A 416 -1.79 -29.49 16.45
C PHE A 416 -1.43 -29.97 17.86
N PHE A 417 -0.30 -29.47 18.36
CA PHE A 417 0.17 -29.73 19.72
C PHE A 417 0.22 -28.40 20.47
N GLU A 418 -0.73 -28.24 21.40
CA GLU A 418 -0.95 -27.00 22.15
C GLU A 418 -0.34 -27.11 23.55
N SER A 419 0.46 -26.11 23.94
CA SER A 419 1.01 -26.00 25.29
C SER A 419 0.22 -24.98 26.11
N PRO A 420 -0.26 -25.34 27.31
CA PRO A 420 -0.91 -24.38 28.20
C PRO A 420 0.01 -23.24 28.66
N GLU A 421 1.33 -23.44 28.64
CA GLU A 421 2.33 -22.48 29.09
C GLU A 421 2.80 -21.53 27.98
N GLU A 422 2.51 -21.85 26.72
CA GLU A 422 2.95 -21.08 25.55
C GLU A 422 1.71 -20.66 24.75
N PRO A 423 1.52 -19.34 24.53
CA PRO A 423 0.39 -18.88 23.71
C PRO A 423 0.52 -19.39 22.27
N ASP A 424 -0.62 -19.58 21.62
CA ASP A 424 -0.65 -19.87 20.20
C ASP A 424 0.03 -18.72 19.42
N ASP A 425 0.75 -19.09 18.36
CA ASP A 425 1.26 -18.14 17.39
C ASP A 425 0.12 -17.57 16.55
N ASP A 426 0.24 -16.32 16.11
CA ASP A 426 -0.78 -15.64 15.28
C ASP A 426 -1.13 -16.42 14.01
N LEU A 427 -0.16 -17.16 13.46
CA LEU A 427 -0.39 -18.05 12.31
C LEU A 427 -1.49 -19.07 12.60
N ILE A 428 -1.52 -19.65 13.80
CA ILE A 428 -2.37 -20.81 14.13
C ILE A 428 -3.85 -20.49 14.10
N GLY A 429 -4.24 -19.35 14.65
CA GLY A 429 -5.65 -18.94 14.67
C GLY A 429 -6.24 -18.84 13.27
N THR A 430 -5.54 -18.15 12.38
CA THR A 430 -5.92 -17.99 10.98
C THR A 430 -5.78 -19.28 10.18
N PHE A 431 -4.79 -20.12 10.50
CA PHE A 431 -4.60 -21.41 9.82
C PHE A 431 -5.68 -22.43 10.17
N LYS A 432 -6.09 -22.54 11.44
CA LYS A 432 -7.25 -23.37 11.84
C LYS A 432 -8.52 -22.97 11.06
N HIS A 433 -8.73 -21.67 10.83
CA HIS A 433 -9.84 -21.18 10.02
C HIS A 433 -9.68 -21.60 8.53
N GLU A 434 -8.49 -21.46 7.96
CA GLU A 434 -8.21 -21.82 6.57
C GLU A 434 -8.35 -23.33 6.31
N LEU A 435 -7.89 -24.18 7.24
CA LEU A 435 -8.12 -25.63 7.20
C LEU A 435 -9.61 -25.96 7.16
N SER A 436 -10.40 -25.33 8.06
CA SER A 436 -11.86 -25.52 8.10
C SER A 436 -12.53 -25.05 6.81
N TYR A 437 -12.13 -23.91 6.26
CA TYR A 437 -12.66 -23.37 5.01
C TYR A 437 -12.40 -24.29 3.82
N ARG A 438 -11.21 -24.89 3.74
CA ARG A 438 -10.85 -25.85 2.67
C ARG A 438 -11.30 -27.28 2.96
N GLY A 439 -11.99 -27.54 4.08
CA GLY A 439 -12.48 -28.87 4.45
C GLY A 439 -11.39 -29.87 4.83
N ALA A 440 -10.23 -29.38 5.27
CA ALA A 440 -9.13 -30.21 5.76
C ALA A 440 -9.34 -30.52 7.26
N PRO A 441 -9.32 -31.83 7.67
CA PRO A 441 -9.48 -32.18 9.07
C PRO A 441 -8.28 -31.74 9.90
N TYR A 442 -8.54 -31.33 11.13
CA TYR A 442 -7.49 -31.15 12.13
C TYR A 442 -7.94 -31.60 13.52
N THR A 443 -6.98 -31.92 14.37
CA THR A 443 -7.17 -32.29 15.77
C THR A 443 -6.19 -31.51 16.63
N ILE A 444 -6.57 -31.22 17.87
CA ILE A 444 -5.69 -30.55 18.83
C ILE A 444 -5.40 -31.53 19.97
N LEU A 445 -4.13 -31.74 20.27
CA LEU A 445 -3.62 -32.55 21.36
C LEU A 445 -2.75 -31.69 22.29
N PRO A 446 -2.67 -32.00 23.60
CA PRO A 446 -1.76 -31.27 24.49
C PRO A 446 -0.28 -31.58 24.17
N ALA A 447 0.57 -30.55 24.24
CA ALA A 447 2.03 -30.69 24.06
C ALA A 447 2.75 -31.03 25.37
N ASP A 448 2.30 -32.07 26.07
CA ASP A 448 2.81 -32.47 27.38
C ASP A 448 2.93 -34.01 27.51
N THR A 449 3.20 -34.48 28.73
CA THR A 449 3.38 -35.91 29.03
C THR A 449 2.10 -36.74 28.90
N ALA A 450 0.92 -36.13 28.77
CA ALA A 450 -0.32 -36.86 28.51
C ALA A 450 -0.38 -37.39 27.06
N THR A 451 0.33 -36.73 26.14
CA THR A 451 0.43 -37.14 24.75
C THR A 451 1.57 -38.14 24.55
N ASN A 452 1.26 -39.28 23.95
CA ASN A 452 2.22 -40.32 23.58
C ASN A 452 2.01 -40.76 22.13
N LYS A 453 2.88 -41.63 21.59
CA LYS A 453 2.82 -42.07 20.21
C LYS A 453 1.46 -42.73 19.84
N ASP A 454 0.87 -43.49 20.76
CA ASP A 454 -0.38 -44.22 20.50
C ASP A 454 -1.59 -43.26 20.46
N SER A 455 -1.59 -42.24 21.33
CA SER A 455 -2.60 -41.17 21.27
C SER A 455 -2.51 -40.38 19.98
N ILE A 456 -1.31 -40.12 19.45
CA ILE A 456 -1.13 -39.45 18.16
C ILE A 456 -1.61 -40.37 17.01
N MET A 457 -1.23 -41.66 17.02
CA MET A 457 -1.64 -42.63 16.00
C MET A 457 -3.15 -42.78 15.90
N ALA A 458 -3.89 -42.67 17.01
CA ALA A 458 -5.35 -42.75 17.03
C ALA A 458 -6.04 -41.64 16.19
N HIS A 459 -5.34 -40.53 15.91
CA HIS A 459 -5.84 -39.41 15.11
C HIS A 459 -5.24 -39.35 13.69
N MET A 460 -4.44 -40.33 13.29
CA MET A 460 -3.85 -40.41 11.96
C MET A 460 -4.78 -41.07 10.94
N HIS A 461 -4.70 -40.63 9.71
CA HIS A 461 -5.46 -41.15 8.59
C HIS A 461 -4.55 -41.79 7.54
N THR A 462 -4.86 -43.03 7.12
CA THR A 462 -4.26 -43.64 5.94
C THR A 462 -4.78 -42.93 4.69
N GLY A 463 -3.91 -42.65 3.73
CA GLY A 463 -4.26 -41.97 2.49
C GLY A 463 -4.34 -40.44 2.60
N ARG A 464 -3.92 -39.86 3.75
CA ARG A 464 -3.70 -38.44 3.94
C ARG A 464 -2.26 -38.17 4.41
N GLN A 465 -1.76 -36.97 4.11
CA GLN A 465 -0.54 -36.47 4.74
C GLN A 465 -0.87 -36.08 6.19
N ASN A 466 -0.29 -36.76 7.17
CA ASN A 466 -0.48 -36.46 8.58
C ASN A 466 0.59 -35.45 9.01
N ILE A 467 0.15 -34.22 9.25
CA ILE A 467 1.04 -33.11 9.53
C ILE A 467 1.03 -32.82 11.03
N LEU A 468 2.15 -33.05 11.68
CA LEU A 468 2.38 -32.67 13.07
C LEU A 468 2.78 -31.20 13.11
N MET A 469 2.15 -30.40 13.96
CA MET A 469 2.44 -28.98 14.05
C MET A 469 2.31 -28.47 15.48
N MET A 470 3.35 -27.80 16.00
CA MET A 470 3.28 -27.09 17.26
C MET A 470 2.45 -25.82 17.10
N THR A 471 1.69 -25.40 18.13
CA THR A 471 0.93 -24.13 18.08
C THR A 471 1.77 -22.92 18.45
N SER A 472 2.99 -23.14 18.96
CA SER A 472 3.95 -22.09 19.32
C SER A 472 5.26 -22.27 18.57
N GLU A 473 5.88 -21.14 18.17
CA GLU A 473 7.21 -21.11 17.56
C GLU A 473 8.35 -21.38 18.55
N LYS A 474 8.07 -21.37 19.86
CA LYS A 474 9.06 -21.53 20.92
C LYS A 474 9.62 -22.95 20.99
N SER A 475 10.85 -23.07 21.48
CA SER A 475 11.53 -24.37 21.58
C SER A 475 11.06 -25.25 22.72
N GLY A 476 10.37 -24.72 23.72
CA GLY A 476 9.97 -25.45 24.93
C GLY A 476 9.14 -26.69 24.60
N SER A 477 7.96 -26.49 24.04
CA SER A 477 7.05 -27.56 23.66
C SER A 477 7.62 -28.47 22.58
N LEU A 478 8.36 -27.90 21.61
CA LEU A 478 9.04 -28.69 20.58
C LEU A 478 10.05 -29.67 21.19
N ASN A 479 10.86 -29.23 22.16
CA ASN A 479 11.83 -30.08 22.84
C ASN A 479 11.18 -31.29 23.55
N ASN A 480 9.98 -31.09 24.11
CA ASN A 480 9.22 -32.16 24.74
C ASN A 480 8.62 -33.14 23.73
N MET A 481 8.16 -32.66 22.58
CA MET A 481 7.44 -33.44 21.59
C MET A 481 8.33 -34.19 20.61
N VAL A 482 9.52 -33.65 20.27
CA VAL A 482 10.44 -34.27 19.30
C VAL A 482 10.79 -35.73 19.65
N PRO A 483 11.10 -36.11 20.91
CA PRO A 483 11.34 -37.52 21.25
C PRO A 483 10.13 -38.41 21.00
N ILE A 484 8.91 -37.91 21.23
CA ILE A 484 7.66 -38.63 21.00
C ILE A 484 7.44 -38.82 19.49
N PHE A 485 7.69 -37.80 18.68
CA PHE A 485 7.61 -37.88 17.23
C PHE A 485 8.63 -38.88 16.65
N GLN A 486 9.84 -38.95 17.21
CA GLN A 486 10.83 -39.94 16.82
C GLN A 486 10.36 -41.35 17.16
N LEU A 487 9.83 -41.60 18.36
CA LEU A 487 9.23 -42.89 18.72
C LEU A 487 8.08 -43.27 17.80
N LEU A 488 7.26 -42.28 17.42
CA LEU A 488 6.15 -42.49 16.48
C LEU A 488 6.65 -42.92 15.11
N VAL A 489 7.61 -42.21 14.49
CA VAL A 489 8.08 -42.55 13.12
C VAL A 489 8.91 -43.85 13.06
N ARG A 490 9.51 -44.29 14.19
CA ARG A 490 10.22 -45.54 14.32
C ARG A 490 9.32 -46.78 14.55
N ASP A 491 8.07 -46.54 14.93
CA ASP A 491 7.13 -47.62 15.18
C ASP A 491 6.70 -48.29 13.88
N THR A 492 6.82 -49.60 13.79
CA THR A 492 6.42 -50.36 12.60
C THR A 492 4.93 -50.25 12.29
N ALA A 493 4.08 -50.02 13.30
CA ALA A 493 2.64 -49.77 13.12
C ALA A 493 2.34 -48.42 12.44
N SER A 494 3.28 -47.48 12.46
CA SER A 494 3.15 -46.17 11.83
C SER A 494 3.53 -46.15 10.34
N THR A 495 4.19 -47.19 9.83
CA THR A 495 4.71 -47.22 8.44
C THR A 495 3.64 -47.09 7.34
N LYS A 496 2.38 -47.32 7.69
CA LYS A 496 1.20 -47.12 6.82
C LYS A 496 0.74 -45.67 6.71
N TYR A 497 1.28 -44.78 7.54
CA TYR A 497 0.92 -43.36 7.58
C TYR A 497 2.03 -42.53 6.91
N ASP A 498 1.61 -41.53 6.15
CA ASP A 498 2.49 -40.50 5.63
C ASP A 498 2.59 -39.41 6.70
N ILE A 499 3.76 -39.23 7.31
CA ILE A 499 3.96 -38.38 8.52
C ILE A 499 5.04 -37.34 8.24
N HIS A 500 4.69 -36.09 8.52
CA HIS A 500 5.56 -34.93 8.39
C HIS A 500 5.43 -34.01 9.60
N LEU A 501 6.50 -33.31 9.96
CA LEU A 501 6.48 -32.19 10.89
C LEU A 501 6.48 -30.89 10.08
N PHE A 502 5.54 -29.98 10.35
CA PHE A 502 5.54 -28.65 9.76
C PHE A 502 5.74 -27.59 10.85
N GLY A 503 6.63 -26.63 10.63
CA GLY A 503 7.03 -25.68 11.64
C GLY A 503 7.30 -24.27 11.12
N TYR A 504 7.97 -23.51 11.95
CA TYR A 504 8.19 -22.06 11.87
C TYR A 504 9.60 -21.72 11.38
N PRO A 505 9.84 -20.47 10.93
CA PRO A 505 11.18 -20.00 10.55
C PRO A 505 12.26 -20.24 11.63
N GLN A 506 11.85 -20.26 12.90
CA GLN A 506 12.75 -20.51 14.05
C GLN A 506 13.36 -21.90 14.04
N TYR A 507 12.76 -22.87 13.34
CA TYR A 507 13.31 -24.22 13.24
C TYR A 507 14.72 -24.25 12.64
N GLN A 508 15.07 -23.27 11.79
CA GLN A 508 16.45 -23.13 11.32
C GLN A 508 17.46 -22.92 12.45
N ILE A 509 17.08 -22.28 13.56
CA ILE A 509 17.93 -22.09 14.75
C ILE A 509 17.99 -23.40 15.54
N TYR A 510 16.90 -24.12 15.63
CA TYR A 510 16.77 -25.36 16.38
C TYR A 510 17.49 -26.55 15.72
N THR A 511 17.97 -26.41 14.48
CA THR A 511 18.86 -27.40 13.85
C THR A 511 20.13 -27.66 14.66
N ASN A 512 20.58 -26.74 15.50
CA ASN A 512 21.73 -26.99 16.38
C ASN A 512 21.51 -28.18 17.31
N ASN A 513 20.27 -28.44 17.75
CA ASN A 513 19.91 -29.50 18.70
C ASN A 513 19.11 -30.64 18.05
N HIS A 514 18.36 -30.38 16.98
CA HIS A 514 17.35 -31.27 16.41
C HIS A 514 17.61 -31.69 14.96
N LEU A 515 18.79 -31.40 14.39
CA LEU A 515 19.05 -31.66 12.97
C LEU A 515 18.74 -33.10 12.56
N ALA A 516 19.24 -34.09 13.32
CA ALA A 516 19.01 -35.51 13.02
C ALA A 516 17.52 -35.88 13.14
N SER A 517 16.84 -35.33 14.16
CA SER A 517 15.40 -35.54 14.37
C SER A 517 14.57 -34.92 13.25
N PHE A 518 14.95 -33.76 12.74
CA PHE A 518 14.24 -33.12 11.63
C PHE A 518 14.30 -33.95 10.35
N TYR A 519 15.45 -34.53 10.04
CA TYR A 519 15.56 -35.46 8.93
C TYR A 519 14.72 -36.73 9.14
N GLU A 520 14.77 -37.30 10.34
CA GLU A 520 14.04 -38.52 10.67
C GLU A 520 12.52 -38.36 10.61
N ILE A 521 12.00 -37.20 11.05
CA ILE A 521 10.56 -36.92 11.09
C ILE A 521 10.05 -36.40 9.75
N ASP A 522 10.91 -36.10 8.80
CA ASP A 522 10.56 -35.51 7.50
C ASP A 522 9.99 -34.09 7.69
N THR A 523 10.84 -33.17 8.11
CA THR A 523 10.43 -31.87 8.63
C THR A 523 10.43 -30.79 7.56
N TYR A 524 9.34 -30.04 7.50
CA TYR A 524 9.18 -28.84 6.71
C TYR A 524 9.06 -27.62 7.62
N PHE A 525 9.53 -26.47 7.18
CA PHE A 525 9.15 -25.19 7.76
C PHE A 525 9.14 -24.10 6.69
N TYR A 526 8.28 -23.09 6.87
CA TYR A 526 8.27 -21.95 5.97
C TYR A 526 9.33 -20.92 6.37
N SER A 527 9.85 -20.17 5.41
CA SER A 527 10.77 -19.06 5.67
C SER A 527 10.82 -18.09 4.48
N SER A 528 11.18 -16.84 4.75
CA SER A 528 11.55 -15.83 3.74
C SER A 528 13.06 -15.76 3.52
N PHE A 529 13.86 -16.41 4.37
CA PHE A 529 15.32 -16.47 4.28
C PHE A 529 15.87 -17.78 4.86
N TYR A 530 16.77 -18.41 4.12
CA TYR A 530 17.47 -19.63 4.56
C TYR A 530 18.76 -19.81 3.77
N THR A 531 19.87 -20.07 4.46
CA THR A 531 21.15 -20.36 3.81
C THR A 531 21.38 -21.87 3.79
N ASN A 532 21.27 -22.48 2.62
CA ASN A 532 21.71 -23.86 2.45
C ASN A 532 23.24 -23.90 2.24
N ASN A 533 23.99 -24.12 3.33
CA ASN A 533 25.44 -24.17 3.31
C ASN A 533 26.03 -25.36 2.52
N LEU A 534 25.20 -26.28 2.05
CA LEU A 534 25.63 -27.43 1.22
C LEU A 534 25.75 -27.06 -0.25
N LEU A 535 25.08 -25.99 -0.70
CA LEU A 535 25.10 -25.51 -2.07
C LEU A 535 26.49 -25.00 -2.49
N PRO A 536 26.92 -25.25 -3.74
CA PRO A 536 28.20 -24.77 -4.27
C PRO A 536 28.37 -23.26 -4.18
N GLU A 537 27.27 -22.50 -4.43
CA GLU A 537 27.23 -21.03 -4.43
C GLU A 537 27.47 -20.49 -3.01
N ALA A 538 26.80 -21.06 -2.01
CA ALA A 538 26.99 -20.68 -0.61
C ALA A 538 28.43 -20.98 -0.17
N LYS A 539 28.95 -22.17 -0.50
CA LYS A 539 30.35 -22.53 -0.22
C LYS A 539 31.34 -21.59 -0.93
N ALA A 540 31.05 -21.20 -2.16
CA ALA A 540 31.88 -20.24 -2.90
C ALA A 540 31.88 -18.86 -2.25
N PHE A 541 30.69 -18.39 -1.81
CA PHE A 541 30.56 -17.13 -1.09
C PHE A 541 31.36 -17.13 0.22
N HIS A 542 31.22 -18.17 1.05
CA HIS A 542 31.98 -18.29 2.30
C HIS A 542 33.49 -18.28 2.06
N ARG A 543 33.99 -19.03 1.04
CA ARG A 543 35.43 -18.99 0.68
C ARG A 543 35.87 -17.61 0.22
N LYS A 544 35.07 -16.93 -0.60
CA LYS A 544 35.38 -15.57 -1.08
C LYS A 544 35.42 -14.58 0.08
N TYR A 545 34.42 -14.62 0.97
CA TYR A 545 34.34 -13.76 2.16
C TYR A 545 35.58 -13.92 3.05
N ARG A 546 35.92 -15.17 3.42
CA ARG A 546 37.11 -15.48 4.21
C ARG A 546 38.40 -14.98 3.55
N ARG A 547 38.54 -15.19 2.24
CA ARG A 547 39.71 -14.73 1.49
C ARG A 547 39.84 -13.21 1.47
N THR A 548 38.73 -12.51 1.38
CA THR A 548 38.70 -11.03 1.27
C THR A 548 38.91 -10.35 2.61
N TYR A 549 38.26 -10.85 3.65
CA TYR A 549 38.22 -10.17 4.96
C TYR A 549 39.03 -10.89 6.06
N SER A 550 39.64 -12.03 5.76
CA SER A 550 40.44 -12.84 6.70
C SER A 550 39.70 -13.27 7.96
N LYS A 551 38.37 -13.41 7.87
CA LYS A 551 37.48 -13.84 8.95
C LYS A 551 36.31 -14.67 8.43
N GLU A 552 35.66 -15.41 9.32
CA GLU A 552 34.43 -16.15 9.01
C GLU A 552 33.20 -15.24 9.20
N ILE A 553 32.12 -15.56 8.47
CA ILE A 553 30.81 -14.98 8.69
C ILE A 553 30.29 -15.47 10.05
N VAL A 554 29.80 -14.55 10.87
CA VAL A 554 29.26 -14.93 12.18
C VAL A 554 28.05 -15.84 12.03
N ASN A 555 28.05 -16.96 12.79
CA ASN A 555 26.95 -17.92 12.76
C ASN A 555 25.74 -17.37 13.53
N ARG A 556 24.93 -16.62 12.83
CA ARG A 556 23.65 -16.05 13.30
C ARG A 556 22.61 -16.07 12.18
N TYR A 557 21.36 -15.82 12.51
CA TYR A 557 20.27 -15.75 11.54
C TYR A 557 19.54 -14.40 11.66
N PRO A 558 19.36 -13.68 10.52
CA PRO A 558 20.01 -13.89 9.24
C PRO A 558 21.54 -13.69 9.29
N LYS A 559 22.29 -14.23 8.33
CA LYS A 559 23.71 -13.92 8.13
C LYS A 559 23.83 -12.57 7.43
N TYR A 560 24.33 -11.56 8.13
CA TYR A 560 24.29 -10.17 7.64
C TYR A 560 25.15 -9.95 6.41
N ALA A 561 26.29 -10.61 6.28
CA ALA A 561 27.11 -10.53 5.06
C ALA A 561 26.37 -11.08 3.83
N ILE A 562 25.63 -12.18 3.98
CA ILE A 562 24.84 -12.74 2.88
C ILE A 562 23.63 -11.86 2.57
N LEU A 563 22.96 -11.33 3.59
CA LEU A 563 21.84 -10.41 3.41
C LEU A 563 22.26 -9.13 2.65
N GLY A 564 23.42 -8.55 3.00
CA GLY A 564 23.97 -7.40 2.29
C GLY A 564 24.30 -7.71 0.83
N PHE A 565 24.85 -8.90 0.58
CA PHE A 565 25.10 -9.38 -0.78
C PHE A 565 23.80 -9.53 -1.58
N ASP A 566 22.83 -10.26 -1.05
CA ASP A 566 21.57 -10.55 -1.73
C ASP A 566 20.82 -9.27 -2.09
N ILE A 567 20.67 -8.34 -1.13
CA ILE A 567 19.96 -7.08 -1.34
C ILE A 567 20.68 -6.21 -2.38
N ALA A 568 21.97 -5.98 -2.20
CA ALA A 568 22.72 -5.11 -3.10
C ALA A 568 22.75 -5.70 -4.52
N TYR A 569 23.01 -7.00 -4.65
CA TYR A 569 23.04 -7.66 -5.96
C TYR A 569 21.68 -7.55 -6.66
N TYR A 570 20.59 -7.86 -5.94
CA TYR A 570 19.24 -7.87 -6.50
C TYR A 570 18.84 -6.48 -7.02
N PHE A 571 18.87 -5.45 -6.18
CA PHE A 571 18.42 -4.12 -6.58
C PHE A 571 19.34 -3.44 -7.61
N LEU A 572 20.66 -3.56 -7.46
CA LEU A 572 21.58 -2.95 -8.42
C LEU A 572 21.52 -3.65 -9.78
N LYS A 573 21.35 -4.97 -9.81
CA LYS A 573 21.16 -5.70 -11.07
C LYS A 573 19.83 -5.35 -11.72
N ALA A 574 18.76 -5.23 -10.95
CA ALA A 574 17.45 -4.82 -11.47
C ALA A 574 17.50 -3.40 -12.05
N MET A 575 18.17 -2.45 -11.37
CA MET A 575 18.38 -1.10 -11.90
C MET A 575 19.19 -1.10 -13.20
N HIS A 576 20.22 -1.92 -13.28
CA HIS A 576 20.99 -2.06 -14.50
C HIS A 576 20.17 -2.59 -15.67
N LEU A 577 19.31 -3.56 -15.42
CA LEU A 577 18.46 -4.20 -16.46
C LEU A 577 17.29 -3.32 -16.88
N TYR A 578 16.65 -2.66 -15.94
CA TYR A 578 15.36 -1.99 -16.15
C TYR A 578 15.39 -0.47 -16.00
N GLY A 579 16.52 0.10 -15.56
CA GLY A 579 16.67 1.54 -15.37
C GLY A 579 15.63 2.11 -14.42
N THR A 580 14.99 3.21 -14.82
CA THR A 580 13.92 3.86 -14.03
C THR A 580 12.61 3.08 -14.02
N ASP A 581 12.44 2.07 -14.88
CA ASP A 581 11.27 1.18 -14.88
C ASP A 581 11.41 -0.02 -13.93
N MET A 582 12.50 -0.09 -13.16
CA MET A 582 12.73 -1.13 -12.15
C MET A 582 11.51 -1.41 -11.26
N PRO A 583 10.77 -0.40 -10.73
CA PRO A 583 9.62 -0.66 -9.85
C PRO A 583 8.54 -1.55 -10.47
N ASN A 584 8.34 -1.48 -11.77
CA ASN A 584 7.30 -2.25 -12.47
C ASN A 584 7.76 -3.64 -12.90
N ARG A 585 9.08 -3.86 -12.98
CA ARG A 585 9.68 -5.07 -13.57
C ARG A 585 10.55 -5.87 -12.60
N LEU A 586 10.55 -5.48 -11.32
CA LEU A 586 11.44 -6.05 -10.31
C LEU A 586 11.30 -7.57 -10.18
N ASN A 587 10.07 -8.10 -10.28
CA ASN A 587 9.80 -9.54 -10.19
C ASN A 587 10.02 -10.32 -11.49
N GLU A 588 10.32 -9.65 -12.62
CA GLU A 588 10.69 -10.31 -13.88
C GLU A 588 12.15 -10.81 -13.86
N MET A 589 12.95 -10.30 -12.93
CA MET A 589 14.36 -10.64 -12.85
C MET A 589 14.57 -12.04 -12.24
N GLU A 590 15.12 -12.95 -13.01
CA GLU A 590 15.57 -14.23 -12.48
C GLU A 590 16.74 -14.04 -11.51
N TYR A 591 16.54 -14.45 -10.29
CA TYR A 591 17.54 -14.39 -9.23
C TYR A 591 17.47 -15.61 -8.33
N THR A 592 18.62 -16.26 -8.11
CA THR A 592 18.76 -17.32 -7.11
C THR A 592 19.50 -16.77 -5.91
N PRO A 593 18.81 -16.51 -4.79
CA PRO A 593 19.41 -15.94 -3.60
C PRO A 593 20.35 -16.93 -2.90
N LEU A 594 21.32 -16.39 -2.17
CA LEU A 594 22.14 -17.20 -1.27
C LEU A 594 21.41 -17.46 0.05
N GLN A 595 20.54 -16.52 0.49
CA GLN A 595 19.80 -16.58 1.73
C GLN A 595 18.38 -16.02 1.59
N THR A 596 18.24 -14.79 1.09
CA THR A 596 16.99 -14.02 1.15
C THR A 596 16.27 -14.05 -0.18
N GLY A 597 15.09 -14.66 -0.21
CA GLY A 597 14.23 -14.63 -1.39
C GLY A 597 13.56 -13.26 -1.56
N PHE A 598 13.28 -12.89 -2.82
CA PHE A 598 12.60 -11.63 -3.12
C PHE A 598 11.38 -11.88 -4.01
N LYS A 599 10.26 -11.27 -3.62
CA LYS A 599 9.03 -11.13 -4.37
C LYS A 599 8.36 -9.86 -3.87
N PHE A 600 8.64 -8.75 -4.54
CA PHE A 600 8.13 -7.46 -4.12
C PHE A 600 6.74 -7.21 -4.70
N GLU A 601 5.77 -7.00 -3.83
CA GLU A 601 4.42 -6.62 -4.21
C GLU A 601 4.10 -5.23 -3.66
N ARG A 602 3.46 -4.40 -4.47
CA ARG A 602 3.02 -3.07 -4.06
C ARG A 602 1.87 -3.19 -3.07
N VAL A 603 1.93 -2.46 -1.97
CA VAL A 603 0.91 -2.54 -0.91
C VAL A 603 -0.47 -2.00 -1.33
N ASN A 604 -0.47 -1.03 -2.26
CA ASN A 604 -1.66 -0.41 -2.87
C ASN A 604 -1.24 0.37 -4.13
N ASN A 605 -2.14 1.10 -4.81
CA ASN A 605 -1.80 1.81 -6.04
C ASN A 605 -0.81 2.97 -5.85
N TRP A 606 -0.71 3.55 -4.67
CA TRP A 606 0.11 4.73 -4.37
C TRP A 606 1.24 4.47 -3.36
N GLY A 607 1.26 3.33 -2.69
CA GLY A 607 2.27 2.96 -1.71
C GLY A 607 3.50 2.29 -2.32
N GLY A 608 4.42 1.92 -1.45
CA GLY A 608 5.66 1.22 -1.76
C GLY A 608 5.49 -0.29 -1.89
N PHE A 609 6.56 -1.00 -1.64
CA PHE A 609 6.65 -2.44 -1.86
C PHE A 609 7.04 -3.19 -0.59
N ILE A 610 6.41 -4.33 -0.38
CA ILE A 610 6.78 -5.30 0.66
C ILE A 610 7.28 -6.59 0.02
N ASN A 611 8.27 -7.21 0.63
CA ASN A 611 8.74 -8.52 0.21
C ASN A 611 7.79 -9.60 0.74
N ARG A 612 7.16 -10.35 -0.16
CA ARG A 612 6.21 -11.43 0.17
C ARG A 612 6.76 -12.82 -0.17
N LYS A 613 8.06 -12.94 -0.43
CA LYS A 613 8.67 -14.22 -0.77
C LYS A 613 8.64 -15.18 0.41
N VAL A 614 8.03 -16.34 0.15
CA VAL A 614 8.02 -17.49 1.06
C VAL A 614 8.41 -18.74 0.28
N PHE A 615 9.20 -19.57 0.89
CA PHE A 615 9.55 -20.90 0.42
C PHE A 615 9.54 -21.89 1.60
N PHE A 616 9.51 -23.18 1.30
CA PHE A 616 9.66 -24.18 2.35
C PHE A 616 11.06 -24.75 2.35
N VAL A 617 11.57 -25.00 3.55
CA VAL A 617 12.79 -25.75 3.79
C VAL A 617 12.37 -27.15 4.20
N HIS A 618 12.92 -28.16 3.55
CA HIS A 618 12.58 -29.56 3.76
C HIS A 618 13.82 -30.37 4.15
N PHE A 619 13.77 -30.98 5.30
CA PHE A 619 14.71 -31.98 5.80
C PHE A 619 14.13 -33.35 5.50
N ALA A 620 14.48 -33.91 4.36
CA ALA A 620 13.92 -35.18 3.86
C ALA A 620 14.57 -36.40 4.54
N LYS A 621 13.80 -37.51 4.68
CA LYS A 621 14.24 -38.75 5.33
C LYS A 621 15.49 -39.38 4.70
N ASP A 622 15.78 -39.09 3.43
CA ASP A 622 17.00 -39.51 2.73
C ASP A 622 18.21 -38.58 3.01
N TYR A 623 18.12 -37.71 4.02
CA TYR A 623 19.14 -36.73 4.40
C TYR A 623 19.41 -35.66 3.34
N GLN A 624 18.47 -35.43 2.42
CA GLN A 624 18.54 -34.28 1.52
C GLN A 624 17.94 -33.04 2.19
N LEU A 625 18.60 -31.92 1.97
CA LEU A 625 18.13 -30.59 2.38
C LEU A 625 17.70 -29.82 1.14
N GLN A 626 16.42 -29.51 1.06
CA GLN A 626 15.82 -28.87 -0.10
C GLN A 626 15.19 -27.52 0.27
N THR A 627 15.20 -26.60 -0.67
CA THR A 627 14.41 -25.37 -0.61
C THR A 627 13.37 -25.45 -1.72
N ILE A 628 12.08 -25.46 -1.35
CA ILE A 628 10.96 -25.61 -2.28
C ILE A 628 10.39 -24.22 -2.52
N ASP A 629 10.54 -23.76 -3.76
CA ASP A 629 10.06 -22.47 -4.23
C ASP A 629 8.80 -22.68 -5.08
N PHE A 630 7.66 -22.16 -4.62
CA PHE A 630 6.36 -22.34 -5.27
C PHE A 630 6.03 -21.24 -6.29
N ASP A 631 6.88 -20.24 -6.42
CA ASP A 631 6.72 -19.13 -7.38
C ASP A 631 7.48 -19.39 -8.71
N ARG A 632 8.11 -20.54 -8.85
CA ARG A 632 8.89 -20.95 -10.06
C ARG A 632 8.18 -22.01 -10.86
#